data_5389a75210134a5480969ce3a7551a61
#
_entry.id   5389a75210134a5480969ce3a7551a61
#
_cell.length_a   1.000
_cell.length_b   1.000
_cell.length_c   1.000
_cell.angle_alpha   90.00
_cell.angle_beta   90.00
_cell.angle_gamma   90.00
#
_symmetry.space_group_name_H-M   'P 1'
#
loop_
_entity.id
_entity.type
_entity.pdbx_description
1 polymer ?
#
loop_
_entity_poly.entity_id
_entity_poly.type
_entity_poly.pdbx_seq_one_letter_code
_entity_poly.pdbx_strand_id
1 'polypeptide(L)'
;MADCAGASCPAGDYLDQDPAAGRFRLTGLKWGTYAIRETTAPAGYVAADGEFSFTQIRGSALEGTLVPADGVVGDGVVNQALAGSVTWTKVDADNAKPLSGSTWTLTGPGVPAGTVVTDCAQAPCSTDPFTDQDPVAGSFKVAALQWSADAYALTEKDPPAGYALDATSHSFTISADALDYAFTASFTNSKTTVPLLPLTGGMGADAFLLTGAVLGAVALVAVYVRRRRSQTVQ
;
A
#
# COMPACT_ATOMS: atom_id res chain seq x y z
N MET A 1 -18.27 -26.88 -22.07
CA MET A 1 -18.20 -27.81 -20.93
C MET A 1 -17.85 -26.99 -19.71
N ALA A 2 -18.50 -27.20 -18.59
CA ALA A 2 -18.18 -26.53 -17.32
C ALA A 2 -17.51 -27.55 -16.38
N ASP A 3 -16.66 -27.06 -15.48
CA ASP A 3 -16.03 -27.84 -14.40
C ASP A 3 -17.13 -28.38 -13.44
N CYS A 4 -17.08 -29.67 -13.16
CA CYS A 4 -17.97 -30.32 -12.19
C CYS A 4 -17.32 -30.33 -10.81
N ALA A 5 -17.29 -29.19 -10.13
CA ALA A 5 -16.78 -29.11 -8.77
C ALA A 5 -17.85 -29.52 -7.74
N GLY A 6 -18.15 -30.81 -7.59
CA GLY A 6 -19.18 -31.25 -6.65
C GLY A 6 -19.32 -32.78 -6.51
N ALA A 7 -20.06 -33.19 -5.47
CA ALA A 7 -20.20 -34.62 -5.11
C ALA A 7 -20.87 -35.49 -6.18
N SER A 8 -21.58 -34.92 -7.15
CA SER A 8 -22.21 -35.64 -8.25
C SER A 8 -22.12 -34.84 -9.54
N CYS A 9 -21.37 -35.38 -10.50
CA CYS A 9 -21.28 -34.79 -11.83
C CYS A 9 -22.43 -35.24 -12.71
N PRO A 10 -22.88 -34.41 -13.69
CA PRO A 10 -23.93 -34.77 -14.62
C PRO A 10 -23.46 -35.92 -15.51
N ALA A 11 -24.29 -36.96 -15.65
CA ALA A 11 -24.00 -38.04 -16.57
C ALA A 11 -24.27 -37.59 -18.02
N GLY A 12 -23.36 -37.90 -18.91
CA GLY A 12 -23.53 -37.63 -20.37
C GLY A 12 -22.19 -37.57 -21.09
N ASP A 13 -22.24 -37.77 -22.40
CA ASP A 13 -21.08 -37.65 -23.28
C ASP A 13 -20.63 -36.17 -23.34
N TYR A 14 -19.32 -35.95 -23.36
CA TYR A 14 -18.69 -34.62 -23.47
C TYR A 14 -18.95 -33.69 -22.28
N LEU A 15 -19.49 -34.21 -21.18
CA LEU A 15 -19.60 -33.48 -19.92
C LEU A 15 -18.47 -33.89 -18.99
N ASP A 16 -18.05 -32.97 -18.15
CA ASP A 16 -17.06 -33.28 -17.13
C ASP A 16 -17.64 -34.20 -16.08
N GLN A 17 -16.91 -35.29 -15.76
CA GLN A 17 -17.29 -36.30 -14.81
C GLN A 17 -16.28 -36.47 -13.67
N ASP A 18 -15.31 -35.58 -13.53
CA ASP A 18 -14.41 -35.53 -12.39
C ASP A 18 -14.97 -34.59 -11.32
N PRO A 19 -15.29 -35.10 -10.10
CA PRO A 19 -15.84 -34.27 -9.04
C PRO A 19 -14.81 -33.34 -8.37
N ALA A 20 -13.54 -33.49 -8.71
CA ALA A 20 -12.48 -32.65 -8.14
C ALA A 20 -12.34 -31.34 -8.92
N ALA A 21 -12.46 -30.21 -8.23
CA ALA A 21 -12.36 -28.88 -8.84
C ALA A 21 -11.07 -28.71 -9.65
N GLY A 22 -11.18 -28.13 -10.84
CA GLY A 22 -10.06 -27.92 -11.76
C GLY A 22 -9.56 -29.18 -12.47
N ARG A 23 -10.23 -30.31 -12.30
CA ARG A 23 -9.94 -31.58 -13.00
C ARG A 23 -11.07 -31.93 -13.92
N PHE A 24 -10.71 -32.34 -15.13
CA PHE A 24 -11.70 -32.65 -16.17
C PHE A 24 -11.52 -34.09 -16.61
N ARG A 25 -12.64 -34.86 -16.63
CA ARG A 25 -12.72 -36.20 -17.18
C ARG A 25 -13.88 -36.31 -18.13
N LEU A 26 -13.57 -36.49 -19.41
CA LEU A 26 -14.56 -36.72 -20.45
C LEU A 26 -14.72 -38.21 -20.74
N THR A 27 -15.94 -38.63 -20.91
CA THR A 27 -16.26 -40.01 -21.33
C THR A 27 -17.02 -40.01 -22.66
N GLY A 28 -17.20 -41.18 -23.26
CA GLY A 28 -17.91 -41.31 -24.52
C GLY A 28 -17.17 -40.82 -25.77
N LEU A 29 -15.87 -40.48 -25.63
CA LEU A 29 -15.06 -40.01 -26.74
C LEU A 29 -14.80 -41.15 -27.75
N LYS A 30 -15.04 -40.91 -29.04
CA LYS A 30 -14.65 -41.81 -30.14
C LYS A 30 -13.15 -41.70 -30.37
N TRP A 31 -12.59 -42.61 -31.16
CA TRP A 31 -11.20 -42.51 -31.53
C TRP A 31 -10.98 -41.30 -32.44
N GLY A 32 -9.91 -40.55 -32.17
CA GLY A 32 -9.58 -39.37 -32.95
C GLY A 32 -8.79 -38.37 -32.14
N THR A 33 -8.41 -37.30 -32.80
CA THR A 33 -7.78 -36.14 -32.17
C THR A 33 -8.85 -35.13 -31.78
N TYR A 34 -8.73 -34.62 -30.58
CA TYR A 34 -9.61 -33.62 -30.01
C TYR A 34 -8.80 -32.37 -29.66
N ALA A 35 -9.45 -31.22 -29.72
CA ALA A 35 -8.93 -29.97 -29.18
C ALA A 35 -9.88 -29.45 -28.10
N ILE A 36 -9.30 -28.93 -27.04
CA ILE A 36 -10.03 -28.21 -26.01
C ILE A 36 -9.49 -26.78 -25.95
N ARG A 37 -10.37 -25.85 -25.67
CA ARG A 37 -10.04 -24.44 -25.48
C ARG A 37 -10.76 -23.94 -24.25
N GLU A 38 -10.05 -23.19 -23.42
CA GLU A 38 -10.69 -22.47 -22.33
C GLU A 38 -11.45 -21.28 -22.88
N THR A 39 -12.74 -21.20 -22.59
CA THR A 39 -13.60 -20.09 -23.03
C THR A 39 -13.85 -19.07 -21.91
N THR A 40 -13.68 -19.48 -20.66
CA THR A 40 -13.86 -18.65 -19.47
C THR A 40 -12.91 -19.14 -18.41
N ALA A 41 -12.02 -18.26 -17.96
CA ALA A 41 -11.13 -18.54 -16.84
C ALA A 41 -11.88 -18.48 -15.50
N PRO A 42 -11.36 -19.10 -14.45
CA PRO A 42 -11.79 -18.84 -13.08
C PRO A 42 -11.64 -17.36 -12.72
N ALA A 43 -12.43 -16.89 -11.75
CA ALA A 43 -12.32 -15.54 -11.25
C ALA A 43 -10.89 -15.20 -10.79
N GLY A 44 -10.40 -14.03 -11.13
CA GLY A 44 -9.04 -13.59 -10.82
C GLY A 44 -7.94 -14.11 -11.75
N TYR A 45 -8.30 -14.83 -12.81
CA TYR A 45 -7.33 -15.34 -13.80
C TYR A 45 -7.64 -14.87 -15.21
N VAL A 46 -6.61 -14.88 -16.05
CA VAL A 46 -6.71 -14.73 -17.50
C VAL A 46 -6.91 -16.11 -18.09
N ALA A 47 -7.84 -16.25 -19.06
CA ALA A 47 -8.02 -17.51 -19.77
C ALA A 47 -6.72 -17.91 -20.49
N ALA A 48 -6.42 -19.20 -20.44
CA ALA A 48 -5.30 -19.76 -21.19
C ALA A 48 -5.52 -19.54 -22.68
N ASP A 49 -4.56 -18.97 -23.37
CA ASP A 49 -4.64 -18.73 -24.81
C ASP A 49 -4.27 -20.01 -25.57
N GLY A 50 -5.02 -20.28 -26.64
CA GLY A 50 -4.76 -21.38 -27.54
C GLY A 50 -5.71 -22.55 -27.43
N GLU A 51 -5.39 -23.59 -28.21
CA GLU A 51 -6.08 -24.88 -28.22
C GLU A 51 -5.11 -25.96 -27.75
N PHE A 52 -5.59 -26.76 -26.82
CA PHE A 52 -4.84 -27.91 -26.27
C PHE A 52 -5.39 -29.18 -26.91
N SER A 53 -4.55 -29.89 -27.66
CA SER A 53 -4.95 -31.09 -28.36
C SER A 53 -4.55 -32.36 -27.62
N PHE A 54 -5.38 -33.38 -27.73
CA PHE A 54 -5.06 -34.73 -27.29
C PHE A 54 -5.62 -35.74 -28.28
N THR A 55 -5.02 -36.92 -28.28
CA THR A 55 -5.45 -37.98 -29.18
C THR A 55 -5.97 -39.16 -28.38
N GLN A 56 -7.25 -39.50 -28.61
CA GLN A 56 -7.83 -40.69 -28.07
C GLN A 56 -7.51 -41.87 -28.97
N ILE A 57 -6.74 -42.84 -28.48
CA ILE A 57 -6.28 -43.99 -29.25
C ILE A 57 -7.06 -45.22 -28.85
N ARG A 58 -7.15 -46.16 -29.80
CA ARG A 58 -7.73 -47.45 -29.63
C ARG A 58 -6.96 -48.30 -28.61
N GLY A 59 -7.67 -48.86 -27.65
CA GLY A 59 -7.11 -49.82 -26.70
C GLY A 59 -7.50 -49.50 -25.26
N SER A 60 -6.79 -50.10 -24.32
CA SER A 60 -7.03 -49.95 -22.89
C SER A 60 -6.59 -48.61 -22.31
N ALA A 61 -5.86 -47.83 -23.07
CA ALA A 61 -5.47 -46.47 -22.70
C ALA A 61 -6.56 -45.52 -23.16
N LEU A 62 -7.55 -45.31 -22.34
CA LEU A 62 -8.63 -44.34 -22.55
C LEU A 62 -8.27 -42.95 -22.04
N GLU A 63 -7.04 -42.77 -21.60
CA GLU A 63 -6.52 -41.51 -21.06
C GLU A 63 -5.64 -40.84 -22.10
N GLY A 64 -6.18 -39.80 -22.75
CA GLY A 64 -5.41 -38.91 -23.61
C GLY A 64 -4.56 -37.99 -22.73
N THR A 65 -3.25 -37.98 -22.99
CA THR A 65 -2.37 -36.96 -22.39
C THR A 65 -2.45 -35.71 -23.22
N LEU A 66 -2.62 -34.56 -22.58
CA LEU A 66 -2.53 -33.28 -23.27
C LEU A 66 -1.17 -33.16 -23.92
N VAL A 67 -1.15 -32.81 -25.20
CA VAL A 67 0.09 -32.45 -25.87
C VAL A 67 0.50 -31.07 -25.35
N PRO A 68 1.72 -30.95 -24.79
CA PRO A 68 2.19 -29.66 -24.31
C PRO A 68 2.16 -28.62 -25.44
N ALA A 69 1.39 -27.56 -25.18
CA ALA A 69 1.45 -26.31 -25.91
C ALA A 69 1.91 -25.22 -24.93
N ASP A 70 2.22 -24.03 -25.40
CA ASP A 70 2.50 -22.94 -24.51
C ASP A 70 1.32 -22.75 -23.52
N GLY A 71 1.61 -22.73 -22.21
CA GLY A 71 0.60 -22.66 -21.16
C GLY A 71 0.19 -23.99 -20.54
N VAL A 72 0.84 -25.11 -20.90
CA VAL A 72 0.67 -26.41 -20.22
C VAL A 72 1.87 -26.71 -19.36
N VAL A 73 1.65 -27.01 -18.08
CA VAL A 73 2.68 -27.47 -17.14
C VAL A 73 2.27 -28.83 -16.62
N GLY A 74 3.09 -29.85 -16.91
CA GLY A 74 2.70 -31.26 -16.66
C GLY A 74 1.46 -31.62 -17.48
N ASP A 75 0.42 -32.12 -16.83
CA ASP A 75 -0.85 -32.46 -17.46
C ASP A 75 -1.92 -31.36 -17.30
N GLY A 76 -1.53 -30.14 -16.90
CA GLY A 76 -2.45 -29.05 -16.57
C GLY A 76 -2.34 -27.82 -17.47
N VAL A 77 -3.49 -27.23 -17.78
CA VAL A 77 -3.60 -25.90 -18.40
C VAL A 77 -3.41 -24.85 -17.32
N VAL A 78 -2.48 -23.94 -17.53
CA VAL A 78 -2.14 -22.91 -16.55
C VAL A 78 -2.76 -21.58 -16.90
N ASN A 79 -3.54 -21.03 -15.98
CA ASN A 79 -4.04 -19.67 -16.06
C ASN A 79 -3.10 -18.71 -15.31
N GLN A 80 -2.88 -17.54 -15.88
CA GLN A 80 -2.13 -16.48 -15.21
C GLN A 80 -3.06 -15.69 -14.29
N ALA A 81 -2.65 -15.50 -13.04
CA ALA A 81 -3.37 -14.67 -12.10
C ALA A 81 -3.37 -13.20 -12.56
N LEU A 82 -4.53 -12.56 -12.48
CA LEU A 82 -4.66 -11.12 -12.65
C LEU A 82 -4.05 -10.41 -11.45
N ALA A 83 -3.41 -9.28 -11.69
CA ALA A 83 -2.92 -8.41 -10.64
C ALA A 83 -3.99 -7.40 -10.23
N GLY A 84 -4.06 -7.15 -8.93
CA GLY A 84 -4.95 -6.16 -8.37
C GLY A 84 -4.26 -4.83 -8.08
N SER A 85 -5.05 -3.86 -7.60
CA SER A 85 -4.58 -2.54 -7.19
C SER A 85 -5.23 -2.04 -5.91
N VAL A 86 -4.58 -1.08 -5.24
CA VAL A 86 -5.15 -0.34 -4.11
C VAL A 86 -4.98 1.16 -4.32
N THR A 87 -6.01 1.93 -3.94
CA THR A 87 -5.97 3.40 -3.97
C THR A 87 -6.36 3.99 -2.63
N TRP A 88 -5.70 5.09 -2.25
CA TRP A 88 -6.04 5.88 -1.06
C TRP A 88 -5.63 7.34 -1.26
N THR A 89 -6.12 8.21 -0.38
CA THR A 89 -5.77 9.63 -0.37
C THR A 89 -5.28 10.06 0.99
N LYS A 90 -4.32 10.97 1.02
CA LYS A 90 -3.79 11.61 2.23
C LYS A 90 -4.22 13.06 2.28
N VAL A 91 -4.82 13.50 3.40
CA VAL A 91 -5.38 14.84 3.53
C VAL A 91 -5.09 15.47 4.89
N ASP A 92 -5.14 16.79 4.94
CA ASP A 92 -5.09 17.60 6.17
C ASP A 92 -6.36 17.39 6.99
N ALA A 93 -6.23 17.06 8.27
CA ALA A 93 -7.34 16.79 9.18
C ALA A 93 -8.26 18.00 9.39
N ASP A 94 -7.75 19.24 9.25
CA ASP A 94 -8.52 20.46 9.52
C ASP A 94 -9.37 20.92 8.32
N ASN A 95 -8.91 20.65 7.09
CA ASN A 95 -9.51 21.26 5.90
C ASN A 95 -9.68 20.29 4.72
N ALA A 96 -9.33 19.02 4.90
CA ALA A 96 -9.42 17.95 3.90
C ALA A 96 -8.65 18.23 2.58
N LYS A 97 -7.67 19.13 2.59
CA LYS A 97 -6.82 19.35 1.42
C LYS A 97 -5.81 18.22 1.26
N PRO A 98 -5.54 17.77 0.02
CA PRO A 98 -4.52 16.76 -0.23
C PRO A 98 -3.15 17.16 0.34
N LEU A 99 -2.45 16.19 0.91
CA LEU A 99 -1.12 16.33 1.49
C LEU A 99 -0.13 15.44 0.74
N SER A 100 0.85 16.04 0.10
CA SER A 100 1.93 15.31 -0.57
C SER A 100 3.13 15.06 0.35
N GLY A 101 3.97 14.08 -0.05
CA GLY A 101 5.26 13.83 0.56
C GLY A 101 5.23 12.86 1.74
N SER A 102 4.11 12.16 1.98
CA SER A 102 4.11 11.03 2.91
C SER A 102 4.73 9.77 2.28
N THR A 103 5.26 8.89 3.12
CA THR A 103 5.70 7.56 2.74
C THR A 103 4.96 6.50 3.54
N TRP A 104 4.76 5.33 2.93
CA TRP A 104 3.95 4.26 3.50
C TRP A 104 4.71 2.94 3.48
N THR A 105 4.65 2.20 4.56
CA THR A 105 5.06 0.79 4.57
C THR A 105 3.89 -0.05 4.08
N LEU A 106 4.12 -0.83 3.02
CA LEU A 106 3.18 -1.81 2.49
C LEU A 106 3.65 -3.20 2.88
N THR A 107 2.74 -4.00 3.44
CA THR A 107 2.97 -5.41 3.76
C THR A 107 1.82 -6.26 3.26
N GLY A 108 2.08 -7.53 2.97
CA GLY A 108 1.04 -8.46 2.52
C GLY A 108 1.55 -9.54 1.58
N PRO A 109 0.65 -10.32 0.97
CA PRO A 109 1.00 -11.40 0.06
C PRO A 109 1.87 -10.94 -1.12
N GLY A 110 3.01 -11.60 -1.32
CA GLY A 110 3.92 -11.29 -2.42
C GLY A 110 4.67 -9.95 -2.32
N VAL A 111 4.44 -9.15 -1.26
CA VAL A 111 5.14 -7.88 -1.06
C VAL A 111 6.51 -8.15 -0.41
N PRO A 112 7.63 -7.68 -1.01
CA PRO A 112 8.94 -7.80 -0.38
C PRO A 112 8.99 -7.10 0.98
N ALA A 113 9.70 -7.70 1.94
CA ALA A 113 9.88 -7.09 3.26
C ALA A 113 10.58 -5.73 3.14
N GLY A 114 10.06 -4.74 3.85
CA GLY A 114 10.60 -3.38 3.83
C GLY A 114 10.17 -2.52 2.65
N THR A 115 9.17 -2.95 1.89
CA THR A 115 8.57 -2.16 0.80
C THR A 115 8.04 -0.83 1.33
N VAL A 116 8.49 0.26 0.70
CA VAL A 116 8.05 1.63 0.99
C VAL A 116 7.46 2.25 -0.26
N VAL A 117 6.23 2.72 -0.15
CA VAL A 117 5.53 3.49 -1.18
C VAL A 117 5.73 4.96 -0.88
N THR A 118 6.29 5.69 -1.82
CA THR A 118 6.51 7.14 -1.73
C THR A 118 5.57 7.87 -2.69
N ASP A 119 4.96 8.96 -2.24
CA ASP A 119 4.04 9.79 -3.04
C ASP A 119 4.69 10.24 -4.36
N CYS A 120 4.06 9.88 -5.48
CA CYS A 120 4.41 10.38 -6.82
C CYS A 120 3.66 11.67 -7.11
N ALA A 121 4.12 12.77 -6.54
CA ALA A 121 3.42 14.05 -6.66
C ALA A 121 3.46 14.70 -8.05
N GLN A 122 4.05 14.06 -9.05
CA GLN A 122 4.16 14.59 -10.43
C GLN A 122 4.53 13.50 -11.43
N ALA A 123 3.87 13.48 -12.59
CA ALA A 123 4.21 12.58 -13.70
C ALA A 123 5.59 12.89 -14.32
N PRO A 124 6.33 11.88 -14.82
CA PRO A 124 5.94 10.48 -14.85
C PRO A 124 6.21 9.76 -13.52
N CYS A 125 5.25 8.95 -13.07
CA CYS A 125 5.46 8.05 -11.94
C CYS A 125 6.22 6.79 -12.37
N SER A 126 6.81 6.06 -11.40
CA SER A 126 7.37 4.74 -11.64
C SER A 126 6.26 3.76 -12.06
N THR A 127 6.61 2.83 -12.93
CA THR A 127 5.75 1.69 -13.29
C THR A 127 6.19 0.40 -12.60
N ASP A 128 7.19 0.49 -11.71
CA ASP A 128 7.66 -0.66 -10.95
C ASP A 128 6.57 -1.17 -9.99
N PRO A 129 6.51 -2.48 -9.73
CA PRO A 129 5.61 -3.05 -8.74
C PRO A 129 5.77 -2.38 -7.37
N PHE A 130 4.65 -2.22 -6.66
CA PHE A 130 4.60 -1.69 -5.29
C PHE A 130 5.10 -0.24 -5.14
N THR A 131 5.10 0.54 -6.23
CA THR A 131 5.34 1.98 -6.21
C THR A 131 4.05 2.75 -6.45
N ASP A 132 4.00 4.01 -6.04
CA ASP A 132 2.87 4.88 -6.35
C ASP A 132 2.87 5.25 -7.84
N GLN A 133 1.74 5.04 -8.48
CA GLN A 133 1.49 5.28 -9.90
C GLN A 133 0.52 6.44 -10.16
N ASP A 134 -0.02 7.06 -9.08
CA ASP A 134 -0.90 8.23 -9.23
C ASP A 134 -0.07 9.52 -9.23
N PRO A 135 -0.10 10.32 -10.31
CA PRO A 135 0.67 11.57 -10.38
C PRO A 135 0.05 12.73 -9.58
N VAL A 136 -1.06 12.51 -8.92
CA VAL A 136 -1.75 13.55 -8.14
C VAL A 136 -1.21 13.56 -6.73
N ALA A 137 -0.61 14.67 -6.32
CA ALA A 137 -0.04 14.85 -5.00
C ALA A 137 -1.01 14.49 -3.87
N GLY A 138 -0.60 13.59 -2.98
CA GLY A 138 -1.42 13.07 -1.88
C GLY A 138 -2.48 12.04 -2.28
N SER A 139 -2.52 11.64 -3.55
CA SER A 139 -3.28 10.49 -4.03
C SER A 139 -2.33 9.36 -4.35
N PHE A 140 -2.73 8.15 -4.05
CA PHE A 140 -1.87 6.97 -4.21
C PHE A 140 -2.59 5.88 -4.98
N LYS A 141 -1.85 5.21 -5.86
CA LYS A 141 -2.26 4.00 -6.54
C LYS A 141 -1.09 3.02 -6.60
N VAL A 142 -1.24 1.88 -5.98
CA VAL A 142 -0.28 0.77 -6.08
C VAL A 142 -0.92 -0.37 -6.84
N ALA A 143 -0.24 -0.86 -7.86
CA ALA A 143 -0.66 -1.99 -8.68
C ALA A 143 0.24 -3.23 -8.45
N ALA A 144 0.01 -4.27 -9.24
CA ALA A 144 0.71 -5.55 -9.18
C ALA A 144 0.51 -6.32 -7.86
N LEU A 145 -0.59 -6.07 -7.15
CA LEU A 145 -0.97 -6.80 -5.95
C LEU A 145 -1.58 -8.15 -6.31
N GLN A 146 -1.15 -9.22 -5.66
CA GLN A 146 -1.75 -10.55 -5.81
C GLN A 146 -3.09 -10.60 -5.07
N TRP A 147 -4.11 -11.22 -5.63
CA TRP A 147 -5.30 -11.55 -4.87
C TRP A 147 -5.01 -12.74 -3.93
N SER A 148 -5.51 -12.66 -2.71
CA SER A 148 -5.27 -13.62 -1.65
C SER A 148 -6.38 -13.54 -0.59
N ALA A 149 -6.55 -14.61 0.18
CA ALA A 149 -7.37 -14.58 1.39
C ALA A 149 -6.67 -13.79 2.52
N ASP A 150 -5.34 -13.67 2.46
CA ASP A 150 -4.57 -12.90 3.44
C ASP A 150 -4.66 -11.42 3.15
N ALA A 151 -4.68 -10.63 4.22
CA ALA A 151 -4.80 -9.17 4.11
C ALA A 151 -3.47 -8.49 3.84
N TYR A 152 -3.54 -7.37 3.15
CA TYR A 152 -2.51 -6.34 3.07
C TYR A 152 -2.67 -5.34 4.20
N ALA A 153 -1.59 -4.61 4.50
CA ALA A 153 -1.63 -3.49 5.42
C ALA A 153 -0.77 -2.33 4.92
N LEU A 154 -1.32 -1.12 5.07
CA LEU A 154 -0.64 0.15 4.86
C LEU A 154 -0.47 0.85 6.21
N THR A 155 0.75 1.28 6.51
CA THR A 155 1.04 2.09 7.71
C THR A 155 1.90 3.27 7.29
N GLU A 156 1.53 4.48 7.71
CA GLU A 156 2.35 5.65 7.40
C GLU A 156 3.73 5.49 8.06
N LYS A 157 4.78 5.64 7.26
CA LYS A 157 6.16 5.57 7.71
C LYS A 157 6.69 6.96 8.06
N ASP A 158 6.56 7.89 7.11
CA ASP A 158 6.95 9.28 7.29
C ASP A 158 5.76 10.18 6.91
N PRO A 159 5.34 11.10 7.78
CA PRO A 159 4.25 12.02 7.48
C PRO A 159 4.71 13.15 6.56
N PRO A 160 3.79 13.88 5.91
CA PRO A 160 4.10 15.12 5.24
C PRO A 160 4.82 16.11 6.15
N ALA A 161 5.69 16.97 5.59
CA ALA A 161 6.43 17.96 6.36
C ALA A 161 5.50 18.90 7.15
N GLY A 162 5.73 19.02 8.47
CA GLY A 162 4.93 19.85 9.37
C GLY A 162 3.69 19.15 9.95
N TYR A 163 3.53 17.86 9.70
CA TYR A 163 2.43 17.03 10.22
C TYR A 163 2.92 15.97 11.21
N ALA A 164 2.04 15.58 12.10
CA ALA A 164 2.31 14.49 13.05
C ALA A 164 2.05 13.13 12.36
N LEU A 165 2.90 12.15 12.66
CA LEU A 165 2.74 10.78 12.15
C LEU A 165 1.44 10.16 12.66
N ASP A 166 0.70 9.52 11.75
CA ASP A 166 -0.39 8.60 12.09
C ASP A 166 0.10 7.15 11.92
N ALA A 167 0.43 6.50 13.00
CA ALA A 167 0.90 5.12 13.01
C ALA A 167 -0.23 4.08 12.89
N THR A 168 -1.45 4.49 12.56
CA THR A 168 -2.59 3.59 12.35
C THR A 168 -2.32 2.68 11.16
N SER A 169 -2.52 1.38 11.35
CA SER A 169 -2.44 0.40 10.26
C SER A 169 -3.79 0.22 9.60
N HIS A 170 -3.83 0.34 8.29
CA HIS A 170 -5.02 0.21 7.46
C HIS A 170 -4.96 -1.09 6.67
N SER A 171 -5.83 -2.05 7.03
CA SER A 171 -5.89 -3.36 6.37
C SER A 171 -6.87 -3.35 5.21
N PHE A 172 -6.54 -4.11 4.16
CA PHE A 172 -7.41 -4.35 3.02
C PHE A 172 -7.14 -5.72 2.41
N THR A 173 -8.03 -6.20 1.56
CA THR A 173 -7.89 -7.50 0.89
C THR A 173 -8.18 -7.34 -0.61
N ILE A 174 -7.35 -7.94 -1.43
CA ILE A 174 -7.58 -8.09 -2.87
C ILE A 174 -8.11 -9.48 -3.09
N SER A 175 -9.32 -9.62 -3.61
CA SER A 175 -9.92 -10.91 -3.91
C SER A 175 -10.01 -11.17 -5.41
N ALA A 176 -10.16 -12.43 -5.80
CA ALA A 176 -10.32 -12.81 -7.19
C ALA A 176 -11.51 -12.13 -7.88
N ASP A 177 -12.59 -11.85 -7.14
CA ASP A 177 -13.81 -11.20 -7.64
C ASP A 177 -13.75 -9.66 -7.54
N ALA A 178 -12.79 -9.11 -6.78
CA ALA A 178 -12.60 -7.67 -6.57
C ALA A 178 -11.11 -7.34 -6.53
N LEU A 179 -10.53 -7.17 -7.71
CA LEU A 179 -9.10 -6.92 -7.88
C LEU A 179 -8.69 -5.49 -7.52
N ASP A 180 -9.59 -4.53 -7.68
CA ASP A 180 -9.33 -3.13 -7.35
C ASP A 180 -9.96 -2.77 -6.01
N TYR A 181 -9.12 -2.35 -5.07
CA TYR A 181 -9.55 -1.88 -3.76
C TYR A 181 -9.36 -0.38 -3.64
N ALA A 182 -10.38 0.32 -3.17
CA ALA A 182 -10.31 1.76 -2.91
C ALA A 182 -10.73 2.06 -1.46
N PHE A 183 -9.86 2.70 -0.71
CA PHE A 183 -10.26 3.23 0.59
C PHE A 183 -11.25 4.37 0.39
N THR A 184 -12.43 4.26 0.99
CA THR A 184 -13.49 5.27 0.89
C THR A 184 -13.25 6.48 1.80
N ALA A 185 -12.55 6.27 2.91
CA ALA A 185 -12.13 7.31 3.83
C ALA A 185 -10.70 7.75 3.52
N SER A 186 -10.48 9.05 3.44
CA SER A 186 -9.14 9.61 3.33
C SER A 186 -8.35 9.43 4.64
N PHE A 187 -7.06 9.20 4.54
CA PHE A 187 -6.15 9.14 5.67
C PHE A 187 -5.71 10.56 6.05
N THR A 188 -5.83 10.90 7.32
CA THR A 188 -5.61 12.28 7.77
C THR A 188 -4.33 12.41 8.58
N ASN A 189 -3.65 13.58 8.50
CA ASN A 189 -2.67 13.99 9.50
C ASN A 189 -3.05 15.35 10.08
N SER A 190 -2.75 15.51 11.37
CA SER A 190 -2.86 16.79 12.06
C SER A 190 -1.54 17.53 12.01
N LYS A 191 -1.59 18.86 11.93
CA LYS A 191 -0.37 19.69 11.99
C LYS A 191 0.35 19.51 13.32
N THR A 192 1.69 19.49 13.26
CA THR A 192 2.49 19.55 14.49
C THR A 192 2.33 20.93 15.13
N THR A 193 1.86 20.97 16.36
CA THR A 193 1.90 22.20 17.16
C THR A 193 3.31 22.39 17.68
N VAL A 194 4.01 23.42 17.23
CA VAL A 194 5.26 23.86 17.86
C VAL A 194 4.85 24.49 19.19
N PRO A 195 5.31 23.99 20.36
CA PRO A 195 5.09 24.70 21.61
C PRO A 195 5.65 26.11 21.46
N LEU A 196 4.81 27.12 21.68
CA LEU A 196 5.34 28.48 21.84
C LEU A 196 6.31 28.43 23.02
N LEU A 197 7.60 28.53 22.72
CA LEU A 197 8.60 28.70 23.77
C LEU A 197 8.17 29.94 24.56
N PRO A 198 8.01 29.87 25.90
CA PRO A 198 7.77 31.06 26.69
C PRO A 198 8.85 32.08 26.32
N LEU A 199 8.43 33.24 25.92
CA LEU A 199 9.37 34.32 25.60
C LEU A 199 10.08 34.72 26.92
N THR A 200 11.15 33.98 27.28
CA THR A 200 11.93 34.21 28.50
C THR A 200 12.77 35.46 28.44
N GLY A 201 12.51 36.35 27.45
CA GLY A 201 13.29 37.54 27.19
C GLY A 201 12.64 38.89 27.54
N GLY A 202 11.40 38.94 28.09
CA GLY A 202 10.68 40.22 28.14
C GLY A 202 10.81 41.03 29.42
N MET A 203 10.96 40.47 30.59
CA MET A 203 10.96 41.25 31.84
C MET A 203 12.20 41.09 32.70
N GLY A 204 13.02 40.06 32.49
CA GLY A 204 14.20 39.81 33.29
C GLY A 204 15.38 40.73 32.95
N ALA A 205 15.63 40.98 31.71
CA ALA A 205 16.76 41.83 31.24
C ALA A 205 16.57 43.27 31.65
N ASP A 206 15.36 43.82 31.50
CA ASP A 206 15.04 45.21 31.84
C ASP A 206 15.05 45.41 33.36
N ALA A 207 14.58 44.42 34.14
CA ALA A 207 14.66 44.45 35.61
C ALA A 207 16.12 44.41 36.11
N PHE A 208 16.98 43.62 35.48
CA PHE A 208 18.42 43.57 35.80
C PHE A 208 19.14 44.87 35.41
N LEU A 209 18.82 45.43 34.27
CA LEU A 209 19.39 46.71 33.82
C LEU A 209 18.97 47.89 34.74
N LEU A 210 17.68 47.95 35.12
CA LEU A 210 17.17 48.96 36.06
C LEU A 210 17.76 48.80 37.46
N THR A 211 17.85 47.60 38.01
CA THR A 211 18.46 47.37 39.31
C THR A 211 19.96 47.66 39.29
N GLY A 212 20.66 47.28 38.26
CA GLY A 212 22.09 47.62 38.07
C GLY A 212 22.35 49.10 37.98
N ALA A 213 21.52 49.85 37.25
CA ALA A 213 21.62 51.30 37.12
C ALA A 213 21.37 52.03 38.47
N VAL A 214 20.37 51.59 39.23
CA VAL A 214 20.08 52.14 40.59
C VAL A 214 21.24 51.89 41.56
N LEU A 215 21.76 50.66 41.62
CA LEU A 215 22.89 50.34 42.46
C LEU A 215 24.16 51.14 42.10
N GLY A 216 24.41 51.29 40.78
CA GLY A 216 25.52 52.12 40.30
C GLY A 216 25.39 53.60 40.69
N ALA A 217 24.18 54.18 40.58
CA ALA A 217 23.91 55.55 40.97
C ALA A 217 24.10 55.75 42.51
N VAL A 218 23.61 54.81 43.33
CA VAL A 218 23.81 54.86 44.79
C VAL A 218 25.29 54.78 45.16
N ALA A 219 26.07 53.94 44.52
CA ALA A 219 27.51 53.80 44.75
C ALA A 219 28.26 55.12 44.38
N LEU A 220 27.90 55.75 43.26
CA LEU A 220 28.49 57.02 42.83
C LEU A 220 28.17 58.16 43.79
N VAL A 221 26.92 58.24 44.28
CA VAL A 221 26.52 59.22 45.29
C VAL A 221 27.28 58.98 46.62
N ALA A 222 27.41 57.75 47.06
CA ALA A 222 28.15 57.38 48.25
C ALA A 222 29.65 57.81 48.15
N VAL A 223 30.29 57.54 47.03
CA VAL A 223 31.67 57.94 46.77
C VAL A 223 31.81 59.47 46.75
N TYR A 224 30.85 60.15 46.11
CA TYR A 224 30.85 61.64 46.03
C TYR A 224 30.66 62.24 47.43
N VAL A 225 29.74 61.75 48.23
CA VAL A 225 29.53 62.23 49.61
C VAL A 225 30.77 62.00 50.49
N ARG A 226 31.41 60.84 50.32
CA ARG A 226 32.63 60.48 51.05
C ARG A 226 33.80 61.39 50.68
N ARG A 227 33.99 61.74 49.41
CA ARG A 227 34.96 62.65 48.93
C ARG A 227 34.76 64.14 49.44
N ARG A 228 33.50 64.58 49.50
CA ARG A 228 33.17 65.86 50.07
C ARG A 228 33.47 65.95 51.57
N ARG A 229 33.17 64.91 52.35
CA ARG A 229 33.45 64.87 53.78
C ARG A 229 34.95 64.82 54.10
N SER A 230 35.78 64.27 53.21
CA SER A 230 37.24 64.29 53.41
C SER A 230 37.90 65.62 53.04
N GLN A 231 37.21 66.58 52.37
CA GLN A 231 37.71 67.90 52.03
C GLN A 231 37.29 68.98 53.05
N THR A 232 36.41 68.68 54.00
CA THR A 232 35.95 69.65 55.02
C THR A 232 36.65 69.49 56.39
N VAL A 233 37.71 68.65 56.45
CA VAL A 233 38.54 68.42 57.66
C VAL A 233 39.97 68.81 57.31
N GLN A 234 40.23 70.09 56.88
CA GLN A 234 41.49 70.79 56.90
C GLN A 234 41.25 72.23 57.38
#